data_6a5d37db54e7066e3efc4fba653e80c4
#
_entry.id   6a5d37db54e7066e3efc4fba653e80c4
#
_cell.length_a   1.000
_cell.length_b   1.000
_cell.length_c   1.000
_cell.angle_alpha   90.00
_cell.angle_beta   90.00
_cell.angle_gamma   90.00
#
_symmetry.space_group_name_H-M   'P 1'
#
loop_
_entity.id
_entity.type
_entity.pdbx_description
1 polymer ?
#
loop_
_entity_poly.entity_id
_entity_poly.type
_entity_poly.pdbx_seq_one_letter_code
_entity_poly.pdbx_strand_id
1 'polypeptide(L)'
;MPPSARQVAADLSARRDWRRAAAPLAMVAGFQLINSHLDILMVGYFRTDEEVGLYKVAVQFALLVIFGLRAIEQVIQPYYSAAYSRGDAAQLQKIATASARAMFFLGVVPTLVLLVFGSEILGVFFGNEYKAAYMALSILVIGQLVNAAFGSVVQLLNMTGNEKATLRGVFVAAICNIVLNILLVPSYGMEGAAFATAMTLFLWNFALYISVRKKLDIEPSIIGSRLSRKQC
;
A
#
# COMPACT_ATOMS: atom_id res chain seq x y z
N MET A 1 17.23 7.19 48.18
CA MET A 1 18.20 6.65 47.22
C MET A 1 17.40 6.11 46.04
N PRO A 2 17.61 6.55 44.80
CA PRO A 2 16.94 5.94 43.65
C PRO A 2 17.47 4.52 43.46
N PRO A 3 16.61 3.57 43.04
CA PRO A 3 17.03 2.19 42.81
C PRO A 3 18.09 2.18 41.69
N SER A 4 19.22 1.53 42.01
CA SER A 4 20.36 1.40 41.12
C SER A 4 19.95 0.72 39.81
N ALA A 5 20.38 1.30 38.69
CA ALA A 5 20.16 0.85 37.31
C ALA A 5 20.71 -0.57 36.99
N ARG A 6 20.93 -1.41 38.01
CA ARG A 6 21.61 -2.72 37.90
C ARG A 6 20.70 -3.94 37.95
N GLN A 7 19.38 -3.78 37.91
CA GLN A 7 18.45 -4.93 37.96
C GLN A 7 17.28 -4.82 37.00
N VAL A 8 17.49 -4.32 35.81
CA VAL A 8 16.67 -4.76 34.69
C VAL A 8 17.40 -5.98 34.13
N ALA A 9 17.26 -7.12 34.80
CA ALA A 9 17.47 -8.39 34.13
C ALA A 9 16.63 -8.34 32.86
N ALA A 10 17.29 -8.36 31.71
CA ALA A 10 16.60 -8.33 30.42
C ALA A 10 15.65 -9.52 30.41
N ASP A 11 14.36 -9.24 30.53
CA ASP A 11 13.32 -10.27 30.55
C ASP A 11 13.39 -11.00 29.21
N LEU A 12 13.96 -12.20 29.22
CA LEU A 12 14.15 -13.02 28.03
C LEU A 12 12.82 -13.41 27.40
N SER A 13 11.74 -13.43 28.19
CA SER A 13 10.38 -13.64 27.69
C SER A 13 9.90 -12.43 26.89
N ALA A 14 10.07 -11.22 27.41
CA ALA A 14 9.76 -9.97 26.70
C ALA A 14 10.56 -9.83 25.40
N ARG A 15 11.86 -10.21 25.41
CA ARG A 15 12.68 -10.25 24.19
C ARG A 15 12.16 -11.25 23.16
N ARG A 16 11.65 -12.40 23.59
CA ARG A 16 11.12 -13.43 22.71
C ARG A 16 9.79 -13.00 22.10
N ASP A 17 8.94 -12.38 22.89
CA ASP A 17 7.65 -11.86 22.46
C ASP A 17 7.82 -10.65 21.52
N TRP A 18 8.76 -9.76 21.84
CA TRP A 18 9.11 -8.64 20.96
C TRP A 18 9.64 -9.10 19.60
N ARG A 19 10.53 -10.10 19.55
CA ARG A 19 11.02 -10.68 18.29
C ARG A 19 9.90 -11.38 17.49
N ARG A 20 8.97 -12.04 18.18
CA ARG A 20 7.82 -12.70 17.53
C ARG A 20 6.86 -11.70 16.87
N ALA A 21 6.72 -10.52 17.44
CA ALA A 21 5.90 -9.45 16.87
C ALA A 21 6.68 -8.63 15.82
N ALA A 22 7.95 -8.31 16.07
CA ALA A 22 8.76 -7.48 15.20
C ALA A 22 9.19 -8.20 13.89
N ALA A 23 9.45 -9.50 13.95
CA ALA A 23 9.91 -10.24 12.78
C ALA A 23 8.91 -10.24 11.62
N PRO A 24 7.59 -10.50 11.80
CA PRO A 24 6.61 -10.38 10.72
C PRO A 24 6.52 -8.97 10.15
N LEU A 25 6.59 -7.93 11.00
CA LEU A 25 6.54 -6.53 10.55
C LEU A 25 7.79 -6.15 9.73
N ALA A 26 8.97 -6.59 10.17
CA ALA A 26 10.21 -6.38 9.42
C ALA A 26 10.18 -7.13 8.07
N MET A 27 9.63 -8.35 8.03
CA MET A 27 9.44 -9.08 6.78
C MET A 27 8.46 -8.37 5.85
N VAL A 28 7.33 -7.85 6.36
CA VAL A 28 6.38 -7.06 5.57
C VAL A 28 7.08 -5.84 4.97
N ALA A 29 7.82 -5.08 5.78
CA ALA A 29 8.55 -3.91 5.30
C ALA A 29 9.63 -4.28 4.25
N GLY A 30 10.37 -5.36 4.49
CA GLY A 30 11.38 -5.86 3.53
C GLY A 30 10.76 -6.29 2.21
N PHE A 31 9.68 -7.06 2.23
CA PHE A 31 8.96 -7.46 1.02
C PHE A 31 8.34 -6.27 0.28
N GLN A 32 7.80 -5.30 1.00
CA GLN A 32 7.29 -4.07 0.38
C GLN A 32 8.40 -3.27 -0.30
N LEU A 33 9.58 -3.16 0.33
CA LEU A 33 10.74 -2.49 -0.25
C LEU A 33 11.22 -3.18 -1.52
N ILE A 34 11.35 -4.51 -1.50
CA ILE A 34 11.72 -5.30 -2.68
C ILE A 34 10.67 -5.10 -3.77
N ASN A 35 9.40 -5.23 -3.46
CA ASN A 35 8.30 -5.10 -4.42
C ASN A 35 8.26 -3.70 -5.06
N SER A 36 8.60 -2.63 -4.33
CA SER A 36 8.61 -1.27 -4.85
C SER A 36 9.72 -0.96 -5.86
N HIS A 37 10.78 -1.77 -5.91
CA HIS A 37 11.89 -1.62 -6.84
C HIS A 37 11.96 -2.73 -7.89
N LEU A 38 11.21 -3.81 -7.70
CA LEU A 38 11.28 -4.99 -8.54
C LEU A 38 10.88 -4.70 -9.98
N ASP A 39 9.86 -3.87 -10.17
CA ASP A 39 9.38 -3.49 -11.49
C ASP A 39 10.46 -2.77 -12.31
N ILE A 40 11.19 -1.83 -11.67
CA ILE A 40 12.30 -1.10 -12.30
C ILE A 40 13.41 -2.08 -12.70
N LEU A 41 13.73 -3.05 -11.83
CA LEU A 41 14.73 -4.07 -12.12
C LEU A 41 14.29 -4.98 -13.26
N MET A 42 13.00 -5.35 -13.32
CA MET A 42 12.45 -6.16 -14.40
C MET A 42 12.46 -5.43 -15.74
N VAL A 43 12.09 -4.14 -15.77
CA VAL A 43 12.21 -3.32 -16.98
C VAL A 43 13.68 -3.25 -17.41
N GLY A 44 14.63 -3.05 -16.48
CA GLY A 44 16.06 -3.01 -16.79
C GLY A 44 16.64 -4.34 -17.27
N TYR A 45 16.06 -5.47 -16.88
CA TYR A 45 16.50 -6.78 -17.36
C TYR A 45 15.98 -7.12 -18.77
N PHE A 46 14.73 -6.73 -19.09
CA PHE A 46 14.08 -7.11 -20.35
C PHE A 46 14.11 -6.03 -21.43
N ARG A 47 14.37 -4.77 -21.06
CA ARG A 47 14.24 -3.60 -21.94
C ARG A 47 15.50 -2.72 -21.86
N THR A 48 15.45 -1.56 -22.51
CA THR A 48 16.56 -0.63 -22.60
C THR A 48 16.68 0.27 -21.36
N ASP A 49 17.89 0.80 -21.10
CA ASP A 49 18.13 1.80 -20.04
C ASP A 49 17.27 3.06 -20.21
N GLU A 50 16.92 3.41 -21.44
CA GLU A 50 16.01 4.52 -21.74
C GLU A 50 14.62 4.26 -21.19
N GLU A 51 14.03 3.07 -21.42
CA GLU A 51 12.73 2.69 -20.86
C GLU A 51 12.77 2.64 -19.33
N VAL A 52 13.88 2.24 -18.72
CA VAL A 52 14.06 2.29 -17.26
C VAL A 52 13.99 3.73 -16.76
N GLY A 53 14.65 4.67 -17.43
CA GLY A 53 14.61 6.09 -17.09
C GLY A 53 13.19 6.66 -17.17
N LEU A 54 12.49 6.38 -18.27
CA LEU A 54 11.09 6.79 -18.48
C LEU A 54 10.15 6.20 -17.41
N TYR A 55 10.25 4.89 -17.16
CA TYR A 55 9.43 4.22 -16.17
C TYR A 55 9.66 4.73 -14.76
N LYS A 56 10.94 4.98 -14.38
CA LYS A 56 11.30 5.52 -13.07
C LYS A 56 10.67 6.89 -12.83
N VAL A 57 10.63 7.76 -13.83
CA VAL A 57 9.97 9.06 -13.75
C VAL A 57 8.45 8.88 -13.59
N ALA A 58 7.81 7.98 -14.36
CA ALA A 58 6.39 7.68 -14.20
C ALA A 58 6.06 7.19 -12.78
N VAL A 59 6.86 6.28 -12.22
CA VAL A 59 6.71 5.81 -10.83
C VAL A 59 6.83 6.95 -9.83
N GLN A 60 7.81 7.86 -9.98
CA GLN A 60 8.01 8.99 -9.06
C GLN A 60 6.80 9.94 -9.07
N PHE A 61 6.22 10.22 -10.22
CA PHE A 61 5.00 11.02 -10.29
C PHE A 61 3.78 10.30 -9.72
N ALA A 62 3.65 9.00 -9.94
CA ALA A 62 2.57 8.21 -9.34
C ALA A 62 2.65 8.21 -7.79
N LEU A 63 3.86 8.34 -7.20
CA LEU A 63 4.05 8.46 -5.75
C LEU A 63 3.45 9.76 -5.18
N LEU A 64 3.27 10.81 -5.98
CA LEU A 64 2.59 12.04 -5.52
C LEU A 64 1.16 11.77 -5.08
N VAL A 65 0.45 10.85 -5.76
CA VAL A 65 -0.89 10.42 -5.37
C VAL A 65 -0.87 9.78 -3.99
N ILE A 66 0.17 8.98 -3.68
CA ILE A 66 0.27 8.24 -2.42
C ILE A 66 0.71 9.14 -1.25
N PHE A 67 1.42 10.24 -1.52
CA PHE A 67 2.01 11.05 -0.45
C PHE A 67 0.99 11.51 0.59
N GLY A 68 -0.14 12.04 0.14
CA GLY A 68 -1.23 12.43 1.03
C GLY A 68 -1.89 11.24 1.75
N LEU A 69 -1.99 10.09 1.07
CA LEU A 69 -2.54 8.86 1.65
C LEU A 69 -1.69 8.37 2.82
N ARG A 70 -0.36 8.36 2.66
CA ARG A 70 0.57 7.95 3.72
C ARG A 70 0.49 8.84 4.96
N ALA A 71 0.28 10.14 4.78
CA ALA A 71 0.09 11.06 5.90
C ALA A 71 -1.15 10.68 6.73
N ILE A 72 -2.28 10.37 6.06
CA ILE A 72 -3.50 9.89 6.74
C ILE A 72 -3.22 8.57 7.46
N GLU A 73 -2.56 7.61 6.80
CA GLU A 73 -2.21 6.31 7.39
C GLU A 73 -1.43 6.44 8.69
N GLN A 74 -0.46 7.34 8.76
CA GLN A 74 0.33 7.57 9.98
C GLN A 74 -0.53 8.11 11.13
N VAL A 75 -1.45 9.03 10.83
CA VAL A 75 -2.30 9.66 11.83
C VAL A 75 -3.33 8.68 12.40
N ILE A 76 -3.89 7.79 11.57
CA ILE A 76 -4.99 6.90 12.00
C ILE A 76 -4.55 5.67 12.80
N GLN A 77 -3.29 5.24 12.69
CA GLN A 77 -2.79 4.03 13.35
C GLN A 77 -3.09 3.97 14.86
N PRO A 78 -2.78 5.01 15.68
CA PRO A 78 -3.08 4.97 17.10
C PRO A 78 -4.58 4.91 17.39
N TYR A 79 -5.41 5.50 16.54
CA TYR A 79 -6.87 5.45 16.70
C TYR A 79 -7.44 4.04 16.43
N TYR A 80 -6.88 3.29 15.46
CA TYR A 80 -7.22 1.89 15.23
C TYR A 80 -6.88 1.04 16.45
N SER A 81 -5.65 1.15 16.96
CA SER A 81 -5.20 0.42 18.14
C SER A 81 -6.06 0.73 19.36
N ALA A 82 -6.37 2.01 19.60
CA ALA A 82 -7.19 2.43 20.73
C ALA A 82 -8.66 1.98 20.64
N ALA A 83 -9.27 2.01 19.45
CA ALA A 83 -10.64 1.52 19.25
C ALA A 83 -10.71 0.00 19.41
N TYR A 84 -9.73 -0.72 18.86
CA TYR A 84 -9.65 -2.17 18.95
C TYR A 84 -9.43 -2.66 20.39
N SER A 85 -8.52 -2.04 21.14
CA SER A 85 -8.25 -2.41 22.54
C SER A 85 -9.46 -2.18 23.47
N ARG A 86 -10.34 -1.24 23.13
CA ARG A 86 -11.60 -1.00 23.85
C ARG A 86 -12.75 -1.91 23.42
N GLY A 87 -12.55 -2.75 22.38
CA GLY A 87 -13.61 -3.57 21.81
C GLY A 87 -14.69 -2.76 21.08
N ASP A 88 -14.42 -1.50 20.75
CA ASP A 88 -15.38 -0.60 20.09
C ASP A 88 -15.36 -0.79 18.56
N ALA A 89 -16.09 -1.81 18.11
CA ALA A 89 -16.21 -2.14 16.68
C ALA A 89 -16.90 -1.01 15.89
N ALA A 90 -17.83 -0.27 16.51
CA ALA A 90 -18.53 0.84 15.87
C ALA A 90 -17.58 2.01 15.59
N GLN A 91 -16.74 2.35 16.56
CA GLN A 91 -15.71 3.38 16.40
C GLN A 91 -14.66 2.95 15.38
N LEU A 92 -14.24 1.68 15.43
CA LEU A 92 -13.28 1.12 14.47
C LEU A 92 -13.80 1.19 13.03
N GLN A 93 -15.07 0.81 12.81
CA GLN A 93 -15.76 0.96 11.51
C GLN A 93 -15.80 2.42 11.06
N LYS A 94 -16.16 3.34 11.95
CA LYS A 94 -16.27 4.77 11.64
C LYS A 94 -14.92 5.35 11.19
N ILE A 95 -13.85 5.03 11.90
CA ILE A 95 -12.49 5.46 11.56
C ILE A 95 -12.08 4.88 10.21
N ALA A 96 -12.29 3.56 9.98
CA ALA A 96 -11.92 2.88 8.75
C ALA A 96 -12.60 3.49 7.52
N THR A 97 -13.90 3.72 7.60
CA THR A 97 -14.65 4.34 6.49
C THR A 97 -14.29 5.81 6.28
N ALA A 98 -14.13 6.59 7.37
CA ALA A 98 -13.75 8.00 7.26
C ALA A 98 -12.37 8.17 6.64
N SER A 99 -11.38 7.36 7.07
CA SER A 99 -10.04 7.39 6.50
C SER A 99 -10.02 6.94 5.03
N ALA A 100 -10.75 5.88 4.66
CA ALA A 100 -10.83 5.44 3.27
C ALA A 100 -11.40 6.53 2.35
N ARG A 101 -12.47 7.21 2.79
CA ARG A 101 -13.04 8.35 2.06
C ARG A 101 -12.07 9.50 1.94
N ALA A 102 -11.43 9.90 3.06
CA ALA A 102 -10.44 10.97 3.05
C ALA A 102 -9.27 10.66 2.11
N MET A 103 -8.73 9.44 2.16
CA MET A 103 -7.66 8.98 1.27
C MET A 103 -8.10 9.01 -0.19
N PHE A 104 -9.28 8.48 -0.51
CA PHE A 104 -9.79 8.46 -1.88
C PHE A 104 -9.96 9.87 -2.45
N PHE A 105 -10.66 10.76 -1.74
CA PHE A 105 -10.88 12.13 -2.22
C PHE A 105 -9.58 12.93 -2.32
N LEU A 106 -8.64 12.73 -1.40
CA LEU A 106 -7.32 13.34 -1.48
C LEU A 106 -6.51 12.82 -2.67
N GLY A 107 -6.68 11.54 -3.03
CA GLY A 107 -6.03 10.92 -4.19
C GLY A 107 -6.66 11.30 -5.53
N VAL A 108 -7.96 11.62 -5.57
CA VAL A 108 -8.67 11.95 -6.83
C VAL A 108 -8.07 13.17 -7.50
N VAL A 109 -7.79 14.25 -6.75
CA VAL A 109 -7.29 15.51 -7.34
C VAL A 109 -5.95 15.32 -8.07
N PRO A 110 -4.87 14.81 -7.41
CA PRO A 110 -3.62 14.59 -8.12
C PRO A 110 -3.75 13.55 -9.26
N THR A 111 -4.60 12.53 -9.10
CA THR A 111 -4.87 11.56 -10.18
C THR A 111 -5.47 12.24 -11.40
N LEU A 112 -6.50 13.07 -11.23
CA LEU A 112 -7.12 13.80 -12.35
C LEU A 112 -6.14 14.77 -13.00
N VAL A 113 -5.35 15.49 -12.21
CA VAL A 113 -4.31 16.38 -12.74
C VAL A 113 -3.30 15.60 -13.58
N LEU A 114 -2.82 14.46 -13.11
CA LEU A 114 -1.84 13.65 -13.85
C LEU A 114 -2.46 12.93 -15.06
N LEU A 115 -3.75 12.59 -15.05
CA LEU A 115 -4.43 12.03 -16.19
C LEU A 115 -4.71 13.08 -17.28
N VAL A 116 -4.99 14.33 -16.92
CA VAL A 116 -5.30 15.38 -17.91
C VAL A 116 -4.03 16.06 -18.43
N PHE A 117 -3.10 16.36 -17.53
CA PHE A 117 -1.92 17.16 -17.84
C PHE A 117 -0.60 16.37 -17.73
N GLY A 118 -0.63 15.07 -17.46
CA GLY A 118 0.57 14.28 -17.20
C GLY A 118 1.58 14.29 -18.35
N SER A 119 1.13 14.21 -19.59
CA SER A 119 1.99 14.32 -20.78
C SER A 119 2.72 15.66 -20.83
N GLU A 120 1.99 16.76 -20.58
CA GLU A 120 2.56 18.11 -20.59
C GLU A 120 3.50 18.34 -19.41
N ILE A 121 3.12 17.86 -18.23
CA ILE A 121 3.96 17.91 -17.03
C ILE A 121 5.28 17.16 -17.29
N LEU A 122 5.24 15.94 -17.82
CA LEU A 122 6.44 15.18 -18.14
C LEU A 122 7.31 15.93 -19.17
N GLY A 123 6.70 16.49 -20.22
CA GLY A 123 7.41 17.24 -21.25
C GLY A 123 8.07 18.50 -20.74
N VAL A 124 7.42 19.25 -19.86
CA VAL A 124 7.95 20.51 -19.30
C VAL A 124 9.07 20.26 -18.29
N PHE A 125 8.94 19.26 -17.41
CA PHE A 125 9.90 19.03 -16.33
C PHE A 125 11.14 18.21 -16.77
N PHE A 126 10.97 17.28 -17.73
CA PHE A 126 12.04 16.33 -18.08
C PHE A 126 12.44 16.36 -19.56
N GLY A 127 11.64 16.98 -20.43
CA GLY A 127 11.85 17.02 -21.87
C GLY A 127 10.79 16.20 -22.63
N ASN A 128 10.68 16.49 -23.94
CA ASN A 128 9.62 15.91 -24.77
C ASN A 128 9.71 14.38 -24.92
N GLU A 129 10.91 13.80 -24.78
CA GLU A 129 11.13 12.35 -24.78
C GLU A 129 10.38 11.65 -23.65
N TYR A 130 10.21 12.31 -22.49
CA TYR A 130 9.50 11.74 -21.35
C TYR A 130 7.98 11.67 -21.52
N LYS A 131 7.41 12.31 -22.55
CA LYS A 131 6.00 12.13 -22.90
C LYS A 131 5.64 10.68 -23.22
N ALA A 132 6.62 9.89 -23.68
CA ALA A 132 6.44 8.45 -23.90
C ALA A 132 6.05 7.67 -22.62
N ALA A 133 6.45 8.17 -21.43
CA ALA A 133 6.10 7.56 -20.14
C ALA A 133 4.65 7.81 -19.70
N TYR A 134 3.88 8.65 -20.43
CA TYR A 134 2.54 9.06 -20.02
C TYR A 134 1.55 7.89 -19.86
N MET A 135 1.60 6.89 -20.75
CA MET A 135 0.71 5.73 -20.65
C MET A 135 1.01 4.92 -19.37
N ALA A 136 2.28 4.65 -19.10
CA ALA A 136 2.69 3.96 -17.88
C ALA A 136 2.30 4.76 -16.61
N LEU A 137 2.51 6.09 -16.62
CA LEU A 137 2.06 6.99 -15.56
C LEU A 137 0.55 6.88 -15.33
N SER A 138 -0.25 6.93 -16.40
CA SER A 138 -1.72 6.86 -16.32
C SER A 138 -2.20 5.56 -15.69
N ILE A 139 -1.61 4.43 -16.06
CA ILE A 139 -1.93 3.12 -15.47
C ILE A 139 -1.58 3.12 -13.97
N LEU A 140 -0.39 3.62 -13.60
CA LEU A 140 0.05 3.65 -12.21
C LEU A 140 -0.83 4.54 -11.33
N VAL A 141 -1.21 5.74 -11.78
CA VAL A 141 -2.04 6.66 -10.96
C VAL A 141 -3.45 6.12 -10.77
N ILE A 142 -4.02 5.43 -11.77
CA ILE A 142 -5.30 4.72 -11.62
C ILE A 142 -5.15 3.58 -10.60
N GLY A 143 -4.08 2.80 -10.68
CA GLY A 143 -3.78 1.75 -9.69
C GLY A 143 -3.68 2.30 -8.27
N GLN A 144 -3.06 3.47 -8.08
CA GLN A 144 -2.97 4.12 -6.78
C GLN A 144 -4.33 4.67 -6.27
N LEU A 145 -5.16 5.17 -7.16
CA LEU A 145 -6.51 5.59 -6.79
C LEU A 145 -7.38 4.41 -6.35
N VAL A 146 -7.28 3.27 -7.04
CA VAL A 146 -7.93 2.01 -6.65
C VAL A 146 -7.41 1.55 -5.29
N ASN A 147 -6.10 1.61 -5.04
CA ASN A 147 -5.50 1.34 -3.73
C ASN A 147 -6.13 2.21 -2.63
N ALA A 148 -6.27 3.52 -2.88
CA ALA A 148 -6.91 4.46 -1.95
C ALA A 148 -8.38 4.11 -1.64
N ALA A 149 -9.11 3.56 -2.62
CA ALA A 149 -10.52 3.18 -2.46
C ALA A 149 -10.73 2.01 -1.48
N PHE A 150 -9.75 1.11 -1.34
CA PHE A 150 -9.78 0.06 -0.32
C PHE A 150 -9.49 0.57 1.09
N GLY A 151 -8.97 1.80 1.23
CA GLY A 151 -8.57 2.37 2.50
C GLY A 151 -7.32 1.73 3.09
N SER A 152 -7.06 1.98 4.36
CA SER A 152 -5.84 1.55 5.05
C SER A 152 -5.94 0.11 5.61
N VAL A 153 -6.29 -0.87 4.76
CA VAL A 153 -6.49 -2.28 5.15
C VAL A 153 -5.25 -2.90 5.81
N VAL A 154 -4.06 -2.53 5.35
CA VAL A 154 -2.76 -2.97 5.92
C VAL A 154 -2.62 -2.48 7.35
N GLN A 155 -2.80 -1.19 7.56
CA GLN A 155 -2.66 -0.56 8.89
C GLN A 155 -3.70 -1.11 9.86
N LEU A 156 -4.94 -1.30 9.38
CA LEU A 156 -6.02 -1.87 10.19
C LEU A 156 -5.68 -3.28 10.67
N LEU A 157 -5.19 -4.16 9.79
CA LEU A 157 -4.77 -5.52 10.15
C LEU A 157 -3.57 -5.51 11.11
N ASN A 158 -2.58 -4.67 10.86
CA ASN A 158 -1.38 -4.58 11.71
C ASN A 158 -1.70 -4.04 13.10
N MET A 159 -2.57 -3.03 13.20
CA MET A 159 -2.95 -2.43 14.49
C MET A 159 -3.96 -3.28 15.29
N THR A 160 -4.50 -4.33 14.71
CA THR A 160 -5.44 -5.27 15.36
C THR A 160 -4.84 -6.66 15.61
N GLY A 161 -3.49 -6.80 15.57
CA GLY A 161 -2.79 -8.07 15.85
C GLY A 161 -2.95 -9.12 14.75
N ASN A 162 -3.30 -8.69 13.53
CA ASN A 162 -3.49 -9.57 12.37
C ASN A 162 -2.36 -9.45 11.33
N GLU A 163 -1.16 -9.06 11.75
CA GLU A 163 0.03 -8.86 10.91
C GLU A 163 0.41 -10.08 10.06
N LYS A 164 0.10 -11.30 10.54
CA LYS A 164 0.31 -12.53 9.76
C LYS A 164 -0.56 -12.59 8.50
N ALA A 165 -1.75 -11.98 8.53
CA ALA A 165 -2.59 -11.90 7.33
C ALA A 165 -1.99 -10.92 6.32
N THR A 166 -1.48 -9.78 6.80
CA THR A 166 -0.75 -8.82 5.98
C THR A 166 0.48 -9.47 5.34
N LEU A 167 1.30 -10.18 6.13
CA LEU A 167 2.50 -10.85 5.62
C LEU A 167 2.16 -11.86 4.50
N ARG A 168 1.13 -12.69 4.68
CA ARG A 168 0.68 -13.63 3.64
C ARG A 168 0.22 -12.90 2.38
N GLY A 169 -0.57 -11.83 2.55
CA GLY A 169 -1.05 -11.02 1.43
C GLY A 169 0.10 -10.39 0.64
N VAL A 170 1.08 -9.78 1.33
CA VAL A 170 2.27 -9.18 0.71
C VAL A 170 3.10 -10.23 -0.03
N PHE A 171 3.30 -11.41 0.56
CA PHE A 171 4.06 -12.49 -0.07
C PHE A 171 3.39 -12.98 -1.36
N VAL A 172 2.07 -13.23 -1.34
CA VAL A 172 1.31 -13.62 -2.53
C VAL A 172 1.35 -12.51 -3.58
N ALA A 173 1.19 -11.26 -3.17
CA ALA A 173 1.27 -10.11 -4.07
C ALA A 173 2.64 -10.00 -4.75
N ALA A 174 3.74 -10.22 -4.01
CA ALA A 174 5.09 -10.19 -4.57
C ALA A 174 5.28 -11.28 -5.64
N ILE A 175 4.80 -12.51 -5.39
CA ILE A 175 4.84 -13.59 -6.39
C ILE A 175 4.00 -13.23 -7.61
N CYS A 176 2.78 -12.73 -7.43
CA CYS A 176 1.92 -12.30 -8.53
C CYS A 176 2.57 -11.19 -9.35
N ASN A 177 3.20 -10.20 -8.69
CA ASN A 177 3.91 -9.12 -9.36
C ASN A 177 5.07 -9.65 -10.21
N ILE A 178 5.92 -10.54 -9.65
CA ILE A 178 7.01 -11.16 -10.41
C ILE A 178 6.49 -11.90 -11.63
N VAL A 179 5.47 -12.73 -11.48
CA VAL A 179 4.88 -13.50 -12.59
C VAL A 179 4.32 -12.57 -13.66
N LEU A 180 3.55 -11.55 -13.26
CA LEU A 180 2.99 -10.58 -14.21
C LEU A 180 4.07 -9.79 -14.94
N ASN A 181 5.14 -9.37 -14.25
CA ASN A 181 6.26 -8.68 -14.90
C ASN A 181 6.97 -9.58 -15.91
N ILE A 182 7.26 -10.84 -15.57
CA ILE A 182 7.88 -11.81 -16.51
C ILE A 182 7.02 -12.01 -17.76
N LEU A 183 5.69 -12.00 -17.62
CA LEU A 183 4.78 -12.21 -18.74
C LEU A 183 4.55 -10.95 -19.58
N LEU A 184 4.49 -9.77 -18.94
CA LEU A 184 4.04 -8.54 -19.59
C LEU A 184 5.20 -7.64 -20.05
N VAL A 185 6.28 -7.54 -19.26
CA VAL A 185 7.39 -6.63 -19.59
C VAL A 185 8.07 -6.98 -20.92
N PRO A 186 8.34 -8.25 -21.26
CA PRO A 186 8.96 -8.58 -22.55
C PRO A 186 8.15 -8.11 -23.76
N SER A 187 6.82 -8.12 -23.67
CA SER A 187 5.92 -7.76 -24.79
C SER A 187 5.46 -6.31 -24.78
N TYR A 188 5.26 -5.73 -23.58
CA TYR A 188 4.64 -4.41 -23.40
C TYR A 188 5.59 -3.39 -22.72
N GLY A 189 6.86 -3.73 -22.45
CA GLY A 189 7.83 -2.82 -21.87
C GLY A 189 7.37 -2.20 -20.53
N MET A 190 7.58 -0.89 -20.38
CA MET A 190 7.20 -0.14 -19.18
C MET A 190 5.69 -0.10 -18.91
N GLU A 191 4.84 -0.16 -19.93
CA GLU A 191 3.38 -0.25 -19.77
C GLU A 191 2.99 -1.60 -19.17
N GLY A 192 3.69 -2.68 -19.56
CA GLY A 192 3.51 -4.01 -18.97
C GLY A 192 3.86 -4.03 -17.50
N ALA A 193 4.95 -3.37 -17.09
CA ALA A 193 5.34 -3.21 -15.69
C ALA A 193 4.31 -2.38 -14.90
N ALA A 194 3.84 -1.27 -15.48
CA ALA A 194 2.81 -0.43 -14.87
C ALA A 194 1.51 -1.21 -14.63
N PHE A 195 1.09 -2.01 -15.60
CA PHE A 195 -0.10 -2.85 -15.49
C PHE A 195 0.08 -3.96 -14.44
N ALA A 196 1.25 -4.62 -14.42
CA ALA A 196 1.58 -5.63 -13.42
C ALA A 196 1.48 -5.05 -12.00
N THR A 197 2.02 -3.84 -11.78
CA THR A 197 1.94 -3.13 -10.50
C THR A 197 0.51 -2.77 -10.14
N ALA A 198 -0.26 -2.17 -11.04
CA ALA A 198 -1.64 -1.78 -10.79
C ALA A 198 -2.53 -2.99 -10.47
N MET A 199 -2.37 -4.08 -11.22
CA MET A 199 -3.10 -5.34 -10.99
C MET A 199 -2.71 -5.98 -9.65
N THR A 200 -1.43 -5.98 -9.32
CA THR A 200 -0.94 -6.51 -8.03
C THR A 200 -1.49 -5.70 -6.87
N LEU A 201 -1.51 -4.36 -6.96
CA LEU A 201 -2.11 -3.50 -5.95
C LEU A 201 -3.59 -3.82 -5.74
N PHE A 202 -4.35 -4.01 -6.83
CA PHE A 202 -5.75 -4.41 -6.75
C PHE A 202 -5.91 -5.76 -6.05
N LEU A 203 -5.22 -6.81 -6.52
CA LEU A 203 -5.33 -8.16 -5.97
C LEU A 203 -4.93 -8.21 -4.49
N TRP A 204 -3.85 -7.53 -4.13
CA TRP A 204 -3.40 -7.45 -2.75
C TRP A 204 -4.43 -6.77 -1.85
N ASN A 205 -4.86 -5.55 -2.20
CA ASN A 205 -5.84 -4.83 -1.40
C ASN A 205 -7.16 -5.60 -1.29
N PHE A 206 -7.60 -6.25 -2.36
CA PHE A 206 -8.79 -7.08 -2.35
C PHE A 206 -8.65 -8.30 -1.40
N ALA A 207 -7.51 -8.98 -1.42
CA ALA A 207 -7.23 -10.09 -0.51
C ALA A 207 -7.21 -9.64 0.97
N LEU A 208 -6.58 -8.49 1.25
CA LEU A 208 -6.55 -7.92 2.59
C LEU A 208 -7.92 -7.40 3.03
N TYR A 209 -8.69 -6.80 2.13
CA TYR A 209 -10.08 -6.41 2.36
C TYR A 209 -10.94 -7.59 2.80
N ILE A 210 -10.84 -8.73 2.09
CA ILE A 210 -11.54 -9.97 2.49
C ILE A 210 -11.06 -10.42 3.88
N SER A 211 -9.77 -10.31 4.18
CA SER A 211 -9.21 -10.66 5.48
C SER A 211 -9.75 -9.78 6.61
N VAL A 212 -9.86 -8.47 6.38
CA VAL A 212 -10.47 -7.53 7.33
C VAL A 212 -11.93 -7.91 7.58
N ARG A 213 -12.70 -8.13 6.53
CA ARG A 213 -14.11 -8.51 6.65
C ARG A 213 -14.30 -9.80 7.44
N LYS A 214 -13.49 -10.83 7.16
CA LYS A 214 -13.60 -12.13 7.83
C LYS A 214 -13.16 -12.10 9.30
N LYS A 215 -12.16 -11.27 9.65
CA LYS A 215 -11.56 -11.26 10.98
C LYS A 215 -12.12 -10.22 11.93
N LEU A 216 -12.51 -9.07 11.40
CA LEU A 216 -12.95 -7.91 12.20
C LEU A 216 -14.43 -7.57 12.00
N ASP A 217 -15.09 -8.17 11.01
CA ASP A 217 -16.48 -7.88 10.59
C ASP A 217 -16.69 -6.38 10.29
N ILE A 218 -15.68 -5.75 9.67
CA ILE A 218 -15.64 -4.33 9.34
C ILE A 218 -15.58 -4.15 7.82
N GLU A 219 -16.21 -3.08 7.33
CA GLU A 219 -16.16 -2.65 5.93
C GLU A 219 -15.14 -1.49 5.78
N PRO A 220 -13.88 -1.75 5.42
CA PRO A 220 -12.83 -0.74 5.43
C PRO A 220 -12.82 0.19 4.21
N SER A 221 -13.67 -0.05 3.19
CA SER A 221 -13.67 0.68 1.93
C SER A 221 -14.48 1.98 1.97
N ILE A 222 -14.37 2.76 0.88
CA ILE A 222 -15.16 3.99 0.68
C ILE A 222 -16.68 3.77 0.69
N ILE A 223 -17.13 2.55 0.34
CA ILE A 223 -18.56 2.20 0.26
C ILE A 223 -19.17 2.12 1.66
N GLY A 224 -18.38 1.75 2.66
CA GLY A 224 -18.68 1.73 4.09
C GLY A 224 -20.15 1.61 4.44
N SER A 225 -20.76 0.45 4.24
CA SER A 225 -22.13 0.21 4.69
C SER A 225 -22.12 -0.07 6.19
N ARG A 226 -23.14 0.44 6.88
CA ARG A 226 -23.36 0.30 8.33
C ARG A 226 -23.15 -1.16 8.75
N LEU A 227 -22.54 -1.33 9.95
CA LEU A 227 -22.42 -2.60 10.66
C LEU A 227 -23.54 -3.58 10.31
N SER A 228 -23.18 -4.77 9.85
CA SER A 228 -24.12 -5.87 9.70
C SER A 228 -24.84 -6.06 11.04
N ARG A 229 -26.21 -6.03 11.02
CA ARG A 229 -27.11 -6.13 12.17
C ARG A 229 -27.02 -7.47 12.93
N LYS A 230 -25.86 -8.02 13.17
CA LYS A 230 -25.68 -9.30 13.87
C LYS A 230 -25.17 -9.16 15.31
N GLN A 231 -25.34 -7.98 15.92
CA GLN A 231 -25.12 -7.80 17.36
C GLN A 231 -26.34 -7.05 17.96
N CYS A 232 -27.45 -7.70 18.04
CA CYS A 232 -28.52 -7.55 19.05
C CYS A 232 -28.85 -8.92 19.59
#